data_3c9d955e05e7df0db2a108811513707f
#
_entry.id   3c9d955e05e7df0db2a108811513707f
#
_cell.length_a   1.000
_cell.length_b   1.000
_cell.length_c   1.000
_cell.angle_alpha   90.00
_cell.angle_beta   90.00
_cell.angle_gamma   90.00
#
_symmetry.space_group_name_H-M   'P 1'
#
loop_
_entity.id
_entity.type
_entity.pdbx_description
1 polymer ?
#
loop_
_entity_poly.entity_id
_entity_poly.type
_entity_poly.pdbx_seq_one_letter_code
_entity_poly.pdbx_strand_id
1 'polypeptide(L)'
;MSHEQQELSSSPQQSYSSKAKDFVDLHDQVQERLNLLDSLDSFLSTFQRDLGAVSGQISDLQDRSKQVDSKLKSRRRIERPLSSLIADICLPPSLITTILDTDVSDSWISSIGELEQHLDTLQARGRVKAAKDMVELMAQVQLVATGKIRAFFMAILKPIKSSMTTNMQVIQTSVLLKYRPLYTFLQRRAANVALEFQRSYIAAARVYYETGFRRYTRSLSWIKARTVEKSESLVSSEAIPPFDLSRLEYARIDGPGVALAYMGDDKNHKAPMESLLRSALLVLMDNTTAEYTFIITFFSPDVNLIPVRKESPMSPLIGQPSLSPIVPDDETGTPVGTLSATTSTSLVATPLTQDTNPNLAHVHSLARGASPQSSLPSQLSKEDQAALVSVWKQITDPAVDYIQTFVKSFMEPIPPIIPLLTMIRMTEDVVNETQRRGCAPLETVLFTMRLQLWPAFQKAMSEHVDQLKKYTDGVSGSGSVSSFFGRGASTTDALVATICNRYVTIFEAFVILTVQEEETMIFSNLLRLRQELSKLILKHTEKIEDLAARSIAQERFYGLLLSGLSNGPRPSAHPKAQTEIAYWREREEELRRRMASTSHATKQSRR
;
A
#
# COMPACT_ATOMS: atom_id res chain seq x y z
N MET A 1 -115.85 37.51 71.42
CA MET A 1 -116.79 37.03 72.35
C MET A 1 -116.53 35.59 72.73
N SER A 2 -116.34 35.41 74.02
CA SER A 2 -116.57 34.20 74.81
C SER A 2 -115.53 33.00 74.46
N HIS A 3 -114.56 32.77 75.19
CA HIS A 3 -114.63 32.16 76.50
C HIS A 3 -113.27 32.37 77.26
N GLU A 4 -113.29 33.35 78.12
CA GLU A 4 -112.62 33.44 79.38
C GLU A 4 -113.48 32.64 80.42
N GLN A 5 -112.83 32.05 81.35
CA GLN A 5 -113.22 31.35 82.50
C GLN A 5 -113.40 29.83 82.40
N GLN A 6 -112.29 29.20 82.61
CA GLN A 6 -112.20 28.07 83.54
C GLN A 6 -110.73 27.68 83.84
N GLU A 7 -110.04 28.51 84.57
CA GLU A 7 -108.84 28.15 85.32
C GLU A 7 -108.95 28.68 86.73
N LEU A 8 -109.70 27.99 87.55
CA LEU A 8 -109.51 28.14 88.99
C LEU A 8 -109.94 26.84 89.67
N SER A 9 -109.21 25.91 89.81
CA SER A 9 -109.01 24.98 90.90
C SER A 9 -108.22 23.76 90.57
N SER A 10 -106.89 23.94 90.40
CA SER A 10 -105.92 22.84 90.56
C SER A 10 -105.19 23.18 91.83
N SER A 11 -105.29 22.31 92.76
CA SER A 11 -104.64 22.34 94.07
C SER A 11 -103.17 22.62 93.95
N PRO A 12 -102.57 23.50 94.75
CA PRO A 12 -101.09 23.77 94.71
C PRO A 12 -100.26 22.54 94.78
N GLN A 13 -100.78 21.44 95.42
CA GLN A 13 -100.10 20.17 95.49
C GLN A 13 -99.94 19.43 94.15
N GLN A 14 -100.88 19.52 93.20
CA GLN A 14 -100.76 18.90 91.87
C GLN A 14 -99.80 19.67 90.98
N SER A 15 -99.73 20.99 91.13
CA SER A 15 -98.77 21.83 90.42
C SER A 15 -97.29 21.55 90.89
N TYR A 16 -97.11 21.32 92.19
CA TYR A 16 -95.83 20.97 92.75
C TYR A 16 -95.41 19.54 92.31
N SER A 17 -96.35 18.60 92.26
CA SER A 17 -96.11 17.21 91.84
C SER A 17 -95.76 17.16 90.34
N SER A 18 -96.41 17.95 89.46
CA SER A 18 -96.06 18.01 88.04
C SER A 18 -94.73 18.67 87.84
N LYS A 19 -94.44 19.79 88.49
CA LYS A 19 -93.13 20.43 88.45
C LYS A 19 -92.04 19.57 89.04
N ALA A 20 -92.30 18.78 90.07
CA ALA A 20 -91.38 17.85 90.61
C ALA A 20 -91.04 16.74 89.60
N LYS A 21 -92.06 16.28 88.85
CA LYS A 21 -91.83 15.32 87.76
C LYS A 21 -90.98 15.93 86.63
N ASP A 22 -91.37 17.17 86.21
CA ASP A 22 -90.60 17.88 85.19
C ASP A 22 -89.14 18.09 85.61
N PHE A 23 -88.90 18.35 86.89
CA PHE A 23 -87.51 18.44 87.44
C PHE A 23 -86.79 17.11 87.46
N VAL A 24 -87.52 16.03 87.81
CA VAL A 24 -86.90 14.68 87.74
C VAL A 24 -86.61 14.30 86.29
N ASP A 25 -87.57 14.52 85.35
CA ASP A 25 -87.37 14.26 83.95
C ASP A 25 -86.23 15.12 83.37
N LEU A 26 -86.15 16.42 83.82
CA LEU A 26 -85.02 17.28 83.44
C LEU A 26 -83.69 16.80 84.04
N HIS A 27 -83.72 16.33 85.32
CA HIS A 27 -82.54 15.77 85.96
C HIS A 27 -82.08 14.53 85.23
N ASP A 28 -82.97 13.61 84.90
CA ASP A 28 -82.70 12.40 84.18
C ASP A 28 -82.15 12.71 82.77
N GLN A 29 -82.76 13.70 82.05
CA GLN A 29 -82.22 14.14 80.75
C GLN A 29 -80.86 14.79 80.87
N VAL A 30 -80.61 15.59 81.91
CA VAL A 30 -79.30 16.16 82.17
C VAL A 30 -78.29 15.07 82.50
N GLN A 31 -78.72 14.08 83.33
CA GLN A 31 -77.84 12.96 83.69
C GLN A 31 -77.56 12.08 82.47
N GLU A 32 -78.55 11.84 81.61
CA GLU A 32 -78.38 11.11 80.35
C GLU A 32 -77.38 11.83 79.42
N ARG A 33 -77.52 13.17 79.32
CA ARG A 33 -76.58 14.01 78.52
C ARG A 33 -75.18 14.04 79.14
N LEU A 34 -75.05 14.07 80.45
CA LEU A 34 -73.79 14.00 81.14
C LEU A 34 -73.11 12.64 80.84
N ASN A 35 -73.91 11.54 80.97
CA ASN A 35 -73.36 10.20 80.64
C ASN A 35 -72.95 10.10 79.15
N LEU A 36 -73.77 10.76 78.26
CA LEU A 36 -73.36 10.81 76.85
C LEU A 36 -72.07 11.62 76.62
N LEU A 37 -71.94 12.76 77.34
CA LEU A 37 -70.73 13.57 77.27
C LEU A 37 -69.51 12.81 77.82
N ASP A 38 -69.64 12.10 78.94
CA ASP A 38 -68.62 11.27 79.53
C ASP A 38 -68.21 10.11 78.55
N SER A 39 -69.24 9.52 77.90
CA SER A 39 -69.00 8.51 76.85
C SER A 39 -68.26 9.08 75.65
N LEU A 40 -68.66 10.28 75.21
CA LEU A 40 -68.03 11.02 74.15
C LEU A 40 -66.56 11.38 74.51
N ASP A 41 -66.38 11.91 75.74
CA ASP A 41 -65.02 12.22 76.22
C ASP A 41 -64.13 10.98 76.27
N SER A 42 -64.68 9.87 76.82
CA SER A 42 -63.96 8.58 76.81
C SER A 42 -63.69 8.09 75.41
N PHE A 43 -64.66 8.26 74.48
CA PHE A 43 -64.43 7.89 73.07
C PHE A 43 -63.37 8.76 72.42
N LEU A 44 -63.43 10.09 72.59
CA LEU A 44 -62.45 11.05 72.05
C LEU A 44 -61.07 10.79 72.63
N SER A 45 -61.02 10.54 73.97
CA SER A 45 -59.71 10.20 74.61
C SER A 45 -59.14 8.90 74.08
N THR A 46 -59.96 7.87 73.85
CA THR A 46 -59.54 6.62 73.24
C THR A 46 -59.09 6.83 71.80
N PHE A 47 -59.91 7.62 71.04
CA PHE A 47 -59.62 7.93 69.66
C PHE A 47 -58.30 8.74 69.51
N GLN A 48 -58.10 9.74 70.40
CA GLN A 48 -56.82 10.46 70.42
C GLN A 48 -55.64 9.55 70.72
N ARG A 49 -55.81 8.63 71.68
CA ARG A 49 -54.77 7.69 72.00
C ARG A 49 -54.49 6.73 70.83
N ASP A 50 -55.55 6.24 70.19
CA ASP A 50 -55.40 5.33 69.03
C ASP A 50 -54.81 6.08 67.81
N LEU A 51 -55.21 7.33 67.57
CA LEU A 51 -54.54 8.17 66.56
C LEU A 51 -53.09 8.40 66.89
N GLY A 52 -52.79 8.67 68.14
CA GLY A 52 -51.35 8.80 68.59
C GLY A 52 -50.55 7.52 68.38
N ALA A 53 -51.18 6.38 68.67
CA ALA A 53 -50.53 5.06 68.44
C ALA A 53 -50.36 4.80 66.96
N VAL A 54 -51.35 5.04 66.11
CA VAL A 54 -51.28 4.89 64.65
C VAL A 54 -50.23 5.88 64.06
N SER A 55 -50.24 7.15 64.49
CA SER A 55 -49.27 8.15 64.09
C SER A 55 -47.87 7.74 64.45
N GLY A 56 -47.67 7.18 65.64
CA GLY A 56 -46.40 6.61 66.06
C GLY A 56 -45.96 5.45 65.17
N GLN A 57 -46.87 4.50 64.89
CA GLN A 57 -46.60 3.39 63.96
C GLN A 57 -46.25 3.86 62.54
N ILE A 58 -46.96 4.87 62.04
CA ILE A 58 -46.68 5.46 60.73
C ILE A 58 -45.29 6.11 60.71
N SER A 59 -44.95 6.85 61.79
CA SER A 59 -43.63 7.45 61.95
C SER A 59 -42.53 6.40 61.98
N ASP A 60 -42.69 5.32 62.76
CA ASP A 60 -41.78 4.21 62.80
C ASP A 60 -41.62 3.50 61.45
N LEU A 61 -42.73 3.29 60.74
CA LEU A 61 -42.67 2.73 59.38
C LEU A 61 -41.97 3.65 58.39
N GLN A 62 -42.19 4.96 58.47
CA GLN A 62 -41.50 5.94 57.64
C GLN A 62 -40.01 5.92 57.93
N ASP A 63 -39.61 5.90 59.18
CA ASP A 63 -38.20 5.88 59.56
C ASP A 63 -37.52 4.53 59.17
N ARG A 64 -38.23 3.41 59.31
CA ARG A 64 -37.75 2.12 58.79
C ARG A 64 -37.62 2.17 57.25
N SER A 65 -38.62 2.74 56.56
CA SER A 65 -38.55 2.93 55.09
C SER A 65 -37.36 3.77 54.69
N LYS A 66 -37.13 4.92 55.33
CA LYS A 66 -35.95 5.78 55.12
C LYS A 66 -34.66 5.06 55.37
N GLN A 67 -34.57 4.25 56.43
CA GLN A 67 -33.39 3.43 56.73
C GLN A 67 -33.15 2.37 55.65
N VAL A 68 -34.21 1.69 55.20
CA VAL A 68 -34.09 0.71 54.11
C VAL A 68 -33.65 1.39 52.81
N ASP A 69 -34.24 2.54 52.46
CA ASP A 69 -33.84 3.31 51.29
C ASP A 69 -32.37 3.80 51.35
N SER A 70 -31.96 4.26 52.54
CA SER A 70 -30.55 4.70 52.72
C SER A 70 -29.60 3.51 52.61
N LYS A 71 -29.96 2.33 53.18
CA LYS A 71 -29.18 1.10 53.04
C LYS A 71 -29.17 0.61 51.58
N LEU A 72 -30.27 0.66 50.86
CA LEU A 72 -30.34 0.32 49.44
C LEU A 72 -29.50 1.26 48.58
N LYS A 73 -29.58 2.57 48.81
CA LYS A 73 -28.74 3.55 48.13
C LYS A 73 -27.25 3.30 48.39
N SER A 74 -26.90 3.01 49.63
CA SER A 74 -25.50 2.68 50.00
C SER A 74 -25.03 1.39 49.35
N ARG A 75 -25.85 0.34 49.36
CA ARG A 75 -25.53 -0.95 48.68
C ARG A 75 -25.38 -0.75 47.17
N ARG A 76 -26.28 -0.05 46.52
CA ARG A 76 -26.19 0.26 45.07
C ARG A 76 -24.95 1.07 44.71
N ARG A 77 -24.49 1.97 45.61
CA ARG A 77 -23.23 2.70 45.42
C ARG A 77 -21.99 1.78 45.46
N ILE A 78 -22.07 0.68 46.22
CA ILE A 78 -20.99 -0.28 46.32
C ILE A 78 -21.09 -1.36 45.24
N GLU A 79 -22.31 -1.78 44.90
CA GLU A 79 -22.62 -2.84 43.94
C GLU A 79 -22.06 -2.52 42.55
N ARG A 80 -22.28 -1.32 42.03
CA ARG A 80 -21.82 -0.91 40.69
C ARG A 80 -20.29 -1.00 40.55
N PRO A 81 -19.48 -0.35 41.41
CA PRO A 81 -18.03 -0.45 41.30
C PRO A 81 -17.49 -1.85 41.63
N LEU A 82 -18.18 -2.59 42.51
CA LEU A 82 -17.80 -3.96 42.80
C LEU A 82 -18.11 -4.91 41.65
N SER A 83 -19.28 -4.77 41.03
CA SER A 83 -19.65 -5.54 39.83
C SER A 83 -18.69 -5.26 38.67
N SER A 84 -18.34 -3.98 38.44
CA SER A 84 -17.32 -3.61 37.45
C SER A 84 -15.96 -4.24 37.80
N LEU A 85 -15.54 -4.17 39.06
CA LEU A 85 -14.27 -4.77 39.52
C LEU A 85 -14.25 -6.29 39.32
N ILE A 86 -15.36 -6.96 39.61
CA ILE A 86 -15.49 -8.41 39.42
C ILE A 86 -15.43 -8.74 37.92
N ALA A 87 -16.18 -8.02 37.10
CA ALA A 87 -16.17 -8.21 35.66
C ALA A 87 -14.77 -7.99 35.05
N ASP A 88 -14.00 -7.04 35.57
CA ASP A 88 -12.64 -6.76 35.13
C ASP A 88 -11.61 -7.82 35.58
N ILE A 89 -11.84 -8.48 36.72
CA ILE A 89 -10.92 -9.48 37.29
C ILE A 89 -11.29 -10.90 36.84
N CYS A 90 -12.59 -11.21 36.71
CA CYS A 90 -13.06 -12.55 36.33
C CYS A 90 -12.88 -12.78 34.84
N LEU A 91 -12.26 -13.90 34.49
CA LEU A 91 -12.14 -14.35 33.10
C LEU A 91 -13.44 -15.00 32.62
N PRO A 92 -13.96 -14.64 31.45
CA PRO A 92 -15.07 -15.34 30.83
C PRO A 92 -14.72 -16.82 30.61
N PRO A 93 -15.53 -17.78 31.01
CA PRO A 93 -15.27 -19.20 30.75
C PRO A 93 -15.11 -19.52 29.27
N SER A 94 -15.85 -18.81 28.40
CA SER A 94 -15.77 -18.92 26.95
C SER A 94 -14.38 -18.60 26.39
N LEU A 95 -13.70 -17.60 26.96
CA LEU A 95 -12.34 -17.23 26.59
C LEU A 95 -11.36 -18.34 26.94
N ILE A 96 -11.50 -18.92 28.13
CA ILE A 96 -10.63 -20.00 28.60
C ILE A 96 -10.81 -21.26 27.75
N THR A 97 -12.07 -21.66 27.47
CA THR A 97 -12.35 -22.84 26.64
C THR A 97 -11.85 -22.62 25.20
N THR A 98 -12.02 -21.43 24.64
CA THR A 98 -11.46 -21.12 23.31
C THR A 98 -9.95 -21.28 23.29
N ILE A 99 -9.22 -20.77 24.28
CA ILE A 99 -7.75 -20.83 24.29
C ILE A 99 -7.26 -22.24 24.59
N LEU A 100 -7.91 -22.98 25.49
CA LEU A 100 -7.44 -24.31 25.91
C LEU A 100 -7.85 -25.44 24.94
N ASP A 101 -9.08 -25.41 24.44
CA ASP A 101 -9.68 -26.54 23.74
C ASP A 101 -9.69 -26.41 22.24
N THR A 102 -9.62 -25.16 21.67
CA THR A 102 -9.67 -24.97 20.22
C THR A 102 -8.30 -24.70 19.61
N ASP A 103 -8.16 -25.00 18.32
CA ASP A 103 -7.03 -24.60 17.52
C ASP A 103 -7.18 -23.15 17.06
N VAL A 104 -6.06 -22.53 16.65
CA VAL A 104 -6.03 -21.14 16.19
C VAL A 104 -6.88 -20.97 14.93
N SER A 105 -7.91 -20.14 15.04
CA SER A 105 -8.90 -19.83 13.98
C SER A 105 -9.25 -18.35 14.01
N ASP A 106 -10.19 -17.93 13.17
CA ASP A 106 -10.62 -16.52 13.09
C ASP A 106 -11.17 -15.98 14.41
N SER A 107 -11.83 -16.83 15.20
CA SER A 107 -12.35 -16.47 16.54
C SER A 107 -11.22 -16.11 17.53
N TRP A 108 -10.01 -16.61 17.30
CA TRP A 108 -8.87 -16.28 18.16
C TRP A 108 -8.46 -14.81 18.10
N ILE A 109 -8.74 -14.11 17.02
CA ILE A 109 -8.40 -12.69 16.88
C ILE A 109 -9.13 -11.86 17.94
N SER A 110 -10.43 -12.09 18.12
CA SER A 110 -11.22 -11.43 19.18
C SER A 110 -10.83 -11.90 20.57
N SER A 111 -10.68 -13.22 20.76
CA SER A 111 -10.35 -13.81 22.07
C SER A 111 -8.98 -13.36 22.59
N ILE A 112 -7.99 -13.22 21.73
CA ILE A 112 -6.66 -12.69 22.12
C ILE A 112 -6.74 -11.20 22.47
N GLY A 113 -7.56 -10.42 21.77
CA GLY A 113 -7.83 -9.02 22.12
C GLY A 113 -8.46 -8.88 23.52
N GLU A 114 -9.44 -9.72 23.84
CA GLU A 114 -10.05 -9.80 25.18
C GLU A 114 -9.03 -10.24 26.24
N LEU A 115 -8.24 -11.27 25.95
CA LEU A 115 -7.16 -11.72 26.84
C LEU A 115 -6.18 -10.58 27.16
N GLU A 116 -5.79 -9.82 26.16
CA GLU A 116 -4.86 -8.70 26.33
C GLU A 116 -5.46 -7.60 27.21
N GLN A 117 -6.74 -7.25 27.00
CA GLN A 117 -7.45 -6.28 27.84
C GLN A 117 -7.51 -6.74 29.31
N HIS A 118 -7.81 -8.02 29.55
CA HIS A 118 -7.81 -8.58 30.92
C HIS A 118 -6.41 -8.56 31.55
N LEU A 119 -5.36 -8.88 30.79
CA LEU A 119 -3.97 -8.79 31.27
C LEU A 119 -3.60 -7.35 31.68
N ASP A 120 -3.98 -6.35 30.87
CA ASP A 120 -3.70 -4.94 31.17
C ASP A 120 -4.48 -4.46 32.39
N THR A 121 -5.76 -4.84 32.51
CA THR A 121 -6.59 -4.48 33.65
C THR A 121 -6.12 -5.13 34.94
N LEU A 122 -5.67 -6.38 34.92
CA LEU A 122 -5.08 -7.05 36.09
C LEU A 122 -3.77 -6.38 36.52
N GLN A 123 -2.92 -5.99 35.58
CA GLN A 123 -1.71 -5.23 35.90
C GLN A 123 -2.04 -3.88 36.54
N ALA A 124 -3.00 -3.14 35.98
CA ALA A 124 -3.45 -1.85 36.53
C ALA A 124 -4.05 -2.00 37.93
N ARG A 125 -4.71 -3.14 38.23
CA ARG A 125 -5.37 -3.43 39.51
C ARG A 125 -4.54 -4.32 40.44
N GLY A 126 -3.25 -4.42 40.27
CA GLY A 126 -2.33 -5.27 41.04
C GLY A 126 -2.28 -5.04 42.57
N ARG A 127 -2.98 -4.02 43.08
CA ARG A 127 -3.15 -3.79 44.53
C ARG A 127 -4.25 -4.64 45.16
N VAL A 128 -5.18 -5.17 44.36
CA VAL A 128 -6.28 -6.01 44.83
C VAL A 128 -5.79 -7.44 45.00
N LYS A 129 -6.07 -8.08 46.16
CA LYS A 129 -5.63 -9.44 46.43
C LYS A 129 -6.14 -10.42 45.37
N ALA A 130 -7.44 -10.38 45.06
CA ALA A 130 -8.02 -11.22 43.99
C ALA A 130 -7.35 -11.06 42.63
N ALA A 131 -6.92 -9.84 42.27
CA ALA A 131 -6.17 -9.61 41.03
C ALA A 131 -4.79 -10.28 41.08
N LYS A 132 -4.11 -10.29 42.22
CA LYS A 132 -2.82 -10.99 42.38
C LYS A 132 -2.96 -12.49 42.20
N ASP A 133 -3.99 -13.08 42.80
CA ASP A 133 -4.26 -14.52 42.70
C ASP A 133 -4.59 -14.92 41.26
N MET A 134 -5.26 -14.02 40.50
CA MET A 134 -5.58 -14.24 39.09
C MET A 134 -4.38 -14.07 38.13
N VAL A 135 -3.38 -13.27 38.49
CA VAL A 135 -2.18 -13.03 37.62
C VAL A 135 -1.46 -14.36 37.34
N GLU A 136 -1.36 -15.26 38.28
CA GLU A 136 -0.68 -16.54 38.08
C GLU A 136 -1.44 -17.42 37.09
N LEU A 137 -2.77 -17.52 37.22
CA LEU A 137 -3.62 -18.26 36.27
C LEU A 137 -3.55 -17.64 34.86
N MET A 138 -3.56 -16.32 34.78
CA MET A 138 -3.43 -15.60 33.50
C MET A 138 -2.08 -15.86 32.84
N ALA A 139 -1.00 -15.96 33.61
CA ALA A 139 0.31 -16.30 33.07
C ALA A 139 0.33 -17.70 32.45
N GLN A 140 -0.38 -18.68 33.03
CA GLN A 140 -0.53 -20.00 32.44
C GLN A 140 -1.34 -19.98 31.14
N VAL A 141 -2.48 -19.26 31.12
CA VAL A 141 -3.29 -19.09 29.90
C VAL A 141 -2.49 -18.39 28.81
N GLN A 142 -1.75 -17.34 29.13
CA GLN A 142 -0.86 -16.65 28.22
C GLN A 142 0.22 -17.60 27.65
N LEU A 143 0.80 -18.44 28.44
CA LEU A 143 1.81 -19.43 28.02
C LEU A 143 1.22 -20.41 27.01
N VAL A 144 0.03 -20.96 27.29
CA VAL A 144 -0.67 -21.86 26.35
C VAL A 144 -1.04 -21.15 25.06
N ALA A 145 -1.60 -19.95 25.16
CA ALA A 145 -1.94 -19.14 23.98
C ALA A 145 -0.69 -18.87 23.12
N THR A 146 0.40 -18.45 23.74
CA THR A 146 1.69 -18.21 23.06
C THR A 146 2.20 -19.49 22.37
N GLY A 147 2.12 -20.64 23.02
CA GLY A 147 2.54 -21.92 22.45
C GLY A 147 1.72 -22.32 21.21
N LYS A 148 0.40 -22.19 21.28
CA LYS A 148 -0.49 -22.48 20.15
C LYS A 148 -0.30 -21.51 18.98
N ILE A 149 -0.19 -20.21 19.25
CA ILE A 149 0.07 -19.19 18.22
C ILE A 149 1.43 -19.44 17.54
N ARG A 150 2.47 -19.77 18.32
CA ARG A 150 3.78 -20.15 17.80
C ARG A 150 3.68 -21.35 16.85
N ALA A 151 3.01 -22.41 17.27
CA ALA A 151 2.83 -23.64 16.48
C ALA A 151 2.09 -23.33 15.16
N PHE A 152 1.03 -22.52 15.22
CA PHE A 152 0.26 -22.06 14.07
C PHE A 152 1.12 -21.29 13.06
N PHE A 153 1.85 -20.27 13.51
CA PHE A 153 2.72 -19.50 12.61
C PHE A 153 3.85 -20.36 12.01
N MET A 154 4.45 -21.25 12.79
CA MET A 154 5.47 -22.16 12.27
C MET A 154 4.91 -23.16 11.26
N ALA A 155 3.65 -23.56 11.39
CA ALA A 155 2.97 -24.44 10.42
C ALA A 155 2.76 -23.73 9.08
N ILE A 156 2.41 -22.42 9.08
CA ILE A 156 2.25 -21.60 7.87
C ILE A 156 3.57 -21.49 7.08
N LEU A 157 4.72 -21.49 7.75
CA LEU A 157 6.01 -21.39 7.07
C LEU A 157 6.47 -22.69 6.41
N LYS A 158 5.91 -23.85 6.79
CA LYS A 158 6.31 -25.15 6.23
C LYS A 158 6.13 -25.21 4.69
N PRO A 159 4.97 -24.84 4.11
CA PRO A 159 4.79 -24.85 2.66
C PRO A 159 5.80 -23.97 1.91
N ILE A 160 6.15 -22.79 2.49
CA ILE A 160 7.11 -21.87 1.88
C ILE A 160 8.50 -22.52 1.79
N LYS A 161 8.89 -23.31 2.78
CA LYS A 161 10.18 -24.01 2.84
C LYS A 161 10.23 -25.25 1.93
N SER A 162 9.11 -25.96 1.79
CA SER A 162 9.07 -27.28 1.17
C SER A 162 8.62 -27.29 -0.27
N SER A 163 7.82 -26.30 -0.71
CA SER A 163 7.21 -26.29 -2.04
C SER A 163 7.53 -25.01 -2.81
N MET A 164 8.12 -25.20 -4.00
CA MET A 164 8.37 -24.12 -4.96
C MET A 164 7.10 -23.63 -5.65
N THR A 165 6.00 -24.40 -5.60
CA THR A 165 4.71 -24.04 -6.21
C THR A 165 3.86 -23.15 -5.30
N THR A 166 4.29 -22.94 -4.06
CA THR A 166 3.59 -22.10 -3.09
C THR A 166 3.68 -20.65 -3.48
N ASN A 167 2.55 -19.98 -3.61
CA ASN A 167 2.53 -18.54 -3.84
C ASN A 167 2.73 -17.81 -2.50
N MET A 168 3.92 -17.24 -2.32
CA MET A 168 4.30 -16.49 -1.12
C MET A 168 3.39 -15.30 -0.85
N GLN A 169 3.05 -14.54 -1.89
CA GLN A 169 2.21 -13.33 -1.75
C GLN A 169 0.79 -13.67 -1.28
N VAL A 170 0.24 -14.81 -1.73
CA VAL A 170 -1.07 -15.28 -1.25
C VAL A 170 -1.00 -15.62 0.24
N ILE A 171 0.05 -16.31 0.70
CA ILE A 171 0.22 -16.60 2.12
C ILE A 171 0.37 -15.31 2.93
N GLN A 172 1.15 -14.36 2.46
CA GLN A 172 1.33 -13.06 3.12
C GLN A 172 0.02 -12.30 3.25
N THR A 173 -0.71 -12.10 2.15
CA THR A 173 -1.90 -11.24 2.11
C THR A 173 -3.14 -11.91 2.69
N SER A 174 -3.37 -13.19 2.38
CA SER A 174 -4.61 -13.89 2.77
C SER A 174 -4.54 -14.51 4.16
N VAL A 175 -3.32 -14.87 4.62
CA VAL A 175 -3.16 -15.56 5.91
C VAL A 175 -2.42 -14.69 6.91
N LEU A 176 -1.15 -14.35 6.65
CA LEU A 176 -0.31 -13.68 7.65
C LEU A 176 -0.86 -12.32 8.06
N LEU A 177 -1.26 -11.46 7.09
CA LEU A 177 -1.82 -10.14 7.41
C LEU A 177 -3.15 -10.23 8.17
N LYS A 178 -3.97 -11.25 7.90
CA LYS A 178 -5.21 -11.50 8.64
C LYS A 178 -4.94 -11.79 10.12
N TYR A 179 -3.90 -12.56 10.41
CA TYR A 179 -3.52 -12.93 11.78
C TYR A 179 -2.46 -12.01 12.39
N ARG A 180 -2.20 -10.84 11.82
CA ARG A 180 -1.29 -9.83 12.39
C ARG A 180 -1.59 -9.51 13.87
N PRO A 181 -2.85 -9.39 14.34
CA PRO A 181 -3.13 -9.13 15.76
C PRO A 181 -2.53 -10.18 16.70
N LEU A 182 -2.49 -11.46 16.29
CA LEU A 182 -1.85 -12.51 17.08
C LEU A 182 -0.33 -12.33 17.15
N TYR A 183 0.29 -11.88 16.07
CA TYR A 183 1.71 -11.56 16.04
C TYR A 183 2.04 -10.34 16.94
N THR A 184 1.19 -9.31 16.91
CA THR A 184 1.31 -8.14 17.78
C THR A 184 1.22 -8.52 19.26
N PHE A 185 0.31 -9.45 19.62
CA PHE A 185 0.25 -10.02 20.95
C PHE A 185 1.58 -10.71 21.35
N LEU A 186 2.18 -11.50 20.44
CA LEU A 186 3.49 -12.09 20.69
C LEU A 186 4.59 -11.04 20.89
N GLN A 187 4.60 -9.97 20.08
CA GLN A 187 5.58 -8.89 20.23
C GLN A 187 5.52 -8.24 21.62
N ARG A 188 4.32 -8.04 22.17
CA ARG A 188 4.11 -7.39 23.46
C ARG A 188 4.34 -8.33 24.65
N ARG A 189 3.90 -9.57 24.55
CA ARG A 189 3.83 -10.50 25.69
C ARG A 189 4.86 -11.62 25.68
N ALA A 190 5.43 -11.93 24.50
CA ALA A 190 6.39 -13.01 24.31
C ALA A 190 7.40 -12.66 23.22
N ALA A 191 8.15 -11.57 23.39
CA ALA A 191 9.08 -11.03 22.40
C ALA A 191 10.07 -12.07 21.84
N ASN A 192 10.52 -13.00 22.66
CA ASN A 192 11.42 -14.08 22.22
C ASN A 192 10.77 -14.97 21.14
N VAL A 193 9.48 -15.31 21.31
CA VAL A 193 8.71 -16.12 20.34
C VAL A 193 8.45 -15.34 19.06
N ALA A 194 8.13 -14.04 19.18
CA ALA A 194 7.98 -13.17 18.02
C ALA A 194 9.27 -13.07 17.20
N LEU A 195 10.43 -12.92 17.85
CA LEU A 195 11.74 -12.92 17.21
C LEU A 195 12.10 -14.28 16.58
N GLU A 196 11.74 -15.39 17.24
CA GLU A 196 11.94 -16.73 16.67
C GLU A 196 11.14 -16.91 15.38
N PHE A 197 9.88 -16.49 15.37
CA PHE A 197 9.05 -16.50 14.18
C PHE A 197 9.64 -15.61 13.07
N GLN A 198 10.03 -14.37 13.40
CA GLN A 198 10.64 -13.45 12.44
C GLN A 198 11.89 -14.04 11.79
N ARG A 199 12.80 -14.64 12.58
CA ARG A 199 14.00 -15.32 12.07
C ARG A 199 13.65 -16.51 11.16
N SER A 200 12.64 -17.28 11.56
CA SER A 200 12.16 -18.43 10.77
C SER A 200 11.52 -17.99 9.45
N TYR A 201 10.79 -16.88 9.47
CA TYR A 201 10.23 -16.24 8.29
C TYR A 201 11.34 -15.76 7.34
N ILE A 202 12.32 -15.00 7.86
CA ILE A 202 13.47 -14.51 7.08
C ILE A 202 14.17 -15.68 6.38
N ALA A 203 14.45 -16.76 7.11
CA ALA A 203 15.10 -17.95 6.56
C ALA A 203 14.27 -18.62 5.46
N ALA A 204 12.94 -18.73 5.64
CA ALA A 204 12.04 -19.30 4.65
C ALA A 204 11.92 -18.44 3.39
N ALA A 205 11.69 -17.14 3.57
CA ALA A 205 11.54 -16.17 2.48
C ALA A 205 12.85 -16.02 1.67
N ARG A 206 14.00 -15.99 2.35
CA ARG A 206 15.30 -15.95 1.68
C ARG A 206 15.50 -17.14 0.74
N VAL A 207 15.25 -18.36 1.21
CA VAL A 207 15.39 -19.57 0.38
C VAL A 207 14.40 -19.55 -0.80
N TYR A 208 13.18 -19.08 -0.57
CA TYR A 208 12.17 -18.95 -1.61
C TYR A 208 12.64 -18.00 -2.73
N TYR A 209 13.04 -16.78 -2.39
CA TYR A 209 13.49 -15.80 -3.36
C TYR A 209 14.81 -16.22 -4.03
N GLU A 210 15.77 -16.71 -3.27
CA GLU A 210 17.03 -17.20 -3.81
C GLU A 210 16.82 -18.27 -4.87
N THR A 211 16.01 -19.28 -4.55
CA THR A 211 15.77 -20.39 -5.47
C THR A 211 14.97 -19.95 -6.70
N GLY A 212 13.94 -19.11 -6.50
CA GLY A 212 13.11 -18.56 -7.57
C GLY A 212 13.93 -17.72 -8.54
N PHE A 213 14.67 -16.75 -8.03
CA PHE A 213 15.48 -15.85 -8.88
C PHE A 213 16.66 -16.56 -9.54
N ARG A 214 17.30 -17.51 -8.87
CA ARG A 214 18.35 -18.35 -9.48
C ARG A 214 17.82 -19.12 -10.70
N ARG A 215 16.63 -19.73 -10.61
CA ARG A 215 16.01 -20.43 -11.74
C ARG A 215 15.63 -19.45 -12.85
N TYR A 216 15.00 -18.34 -12.48
CA TYR A 216 14.55 -17.34 -13.44
C TYR A 216 15.71 -16.71 -14.22
N THR A 217 16.75 -16.25 -13.55
CA THR A 217 17.93 -15.67 -14.21
C THR A 217 18.68 -16.68 -15.07
N ARG A 218 18.70 -17.97 -14.68
CA ARG A 218 19.24 -19.04 -15.53
C ARG A 218 18.44 -19.17 -16.83
N SER A 219 17.12 -19.19 -16.75
CA SER A 219 16.26 -19.26 -17.94
C SER A 219 16.46 -18.06 -18.86
N LEU A 220 16.54 -16.85 -18.31
CA LEU A 220 16.83 -15.64 -19.08
C LEU A 220 18.24 -15.70 -19.71
N SER A 221 19.23 -16.25 -19.01
CA SER A 221 20.59 -16.44 -19.54
C SER A 221 20.63 -17.40 -20.72
N TRP A 222 19.81 -18.45 -20.71
CA TRP A 222 19.70 -19.35 -21.86
C TRP A 222 19.06 -18.66 -23.08
N ILE A 223 18.05 -17.82 -22.89
CA ILE A 223 17.47 -17.04 -23.98
C ILE A 223 18.51 -16.04 -24.52
N LYS A 224 19.23 -15.33 -23.63
CA LYS A 224 20.31 -14.42 -23.99
C LYS A 224 21.39 -15.11 -24.84
N ALA A 225 21.83 -16.32 -24.45
CA ALA A 225 22.86 -17.05 -25.18
C ALA A 225 22.48 -17.41 -26.63
N ARG A 226 21.18 -17.48 -26.92
CA ARG A 226 20.65 -17.74 -28.28
C ARG A 226 20.57 -16.49 -29.14
N THR A 227 20.54 -15.31 -28.50
CA THR A 227 20.40 -14.02 -29.18
C THR A 227 21.73 -13.28 -29.08
N VAL A 228 22.68 -13.61 -29.94
CA VAL A 228 23.96 -12.91 -30.02
C VAL A 228 23.76 -11.68 -30.91
N GLU A 229 23.59 -10.53 -30.30
CA GLU A 229 23.62 -9.25 -31.02
C GLU A 229 25.08 -8.79 -31.10
N LYS A 230 25.60 -8.65 -32.32
CA LYS A 230 26.92 -8.11 -32.54
C LYS A 230 26.89 -6.59 -32.31
N SER A 231 27.93 -6.06 -31.68
CA SER A 231 28.14 -4.62 -31.60
C SER A 231 28.25 -4.07 -33.05
N GLU A 232 27.32 -3.18 -33.38
CA GLU A 232 27.24 -2.60 -34.73
C GLU A 232 28.24 -1.45 -34.82
N SER A 233 29.22 -1.56 -35.75
CA SER A 233 29.99 -0.40 -36.14
C SER A 233 29.21 0.44 -37.16
N LEU A 234 29.18 1.76 -36.99
CA LEU A 234 28.57 2.68 -37.98
C LEU A 234 29.20 2.52 -39.36
N VAL A 235 30.47 2.13 -39.40
CA VAL A 235 31.30 2.05 -40.62
C VAL A 235 31.35 0.63 -41.19
N SER A 236 30.62 -0.34 -40.63
CA SER A 236 30.60 -1.71 -41.15
C SER A 236 29.97 -1.77 -42.54
N SER A 237 30.65 -2.47 -43.47
CA SER A 237 30.15 -2.76 -44.81
C SER A 237 29.11 -3.91 -44.85
N GLU A 238 28.92 -4.60 -43.72
CA GLU A 238 27.91 -5.67 -43.63
C GLU A 238 26.50 -5.07 -43.76
N ALA A 239 25.68 -5.69 -44.60
CA ALA A 239 24.26 -5.36 -44.70
C ALA A 239 23.56 -5.83 -43.42
N ILE A 240 23.45 -4.95 -42.44
CA ILE A 240 22.74 -5.19 -41.19
C ILE A 240 21.26 -4.80 -41.42
N PRO A 241 20.30 -5.62 -41.03
CA PRO A 241 18.88 -5.24 -41.13
C PRO A 241 18.63 -3.96 -40.33
N PRO A 242 17.74 -3.07 -40.80
CA PRO A 242 17.41 -1.85 -40.07
C PRO A 242 16.90 -2.19 -38.68
N PHE A 243 17.27 -1.38 -37.72
CA PHE A 243 16.82 -1.54 -36.34
C PHE A 243 15.29 -1.44 -36.27
N ASP A 244 14.65 -2.42 -35.63
CA ASP A 244 13.21 -2.41 -35.44
C ASP A 244 12.83 -1.44 -34.31
N LEU A 245 12.22 -0.30 -34.69
CA LEU A 245 11.81 0.74 -33.74
C LEU A 245 10.72 0.27 -32.73
N SER A 246 10.02 -0.84 -33.04
CA SER A 246 9.07 -1.42 -32.05
C SER A 246 9.78 -1.88 -30.76
N ARG A 247 11.05 -2.20 -30.85
CA ARG A 247 11.90 -2.58 -29.69
C ARG A 247 12.07 -1.44 -28.67
N LEU A 248 11.84 -0.18 -29.06
CA LEU A 248 11.86 0.96 -28.14
C LEU A 248 10.74 0.93 -27.10
N GLU A 249 9.67 0.16 -27.35
CA GLU A 249 8.59 -0.05 -26.38
C GLU A 249 9.09 -0.75 -25.11
N TYR A 250 10.19 -1.51 -25.18
CA TYR A 250 10.84 -2.11 -24.01
C TYR A 250 11.45 -1.09 -23.03
N ALA A 251 11.55 0.17 -23.41
CA ALA A 251 11.97 1.25 -22.51
C ALA A 251 10.96 1.58 -21.42
N ARG A 252 9.72 1.09 -21.52
CA ARG A 252 8.61 1.46 -20.63
C ARG A 252 8.11 0.28 -19.81
N ILE A 253 7.62 0.58 -18.60
CA ILE A 253 6.94 -0.41 -17.74
C ILE A 253 5.68 -0.96 -18.42
N ASP A 254 4.91 -0.10 -19.08
CA ASP A 254 3.68 -0.49 -19.79
C ASP A 254 3.91 -1.13 -21.18
N GLY A 255 5.15 -1.47 -21.50
CA GLY A 255 5.53 -2.12 -22.75
C GLY A 255 5.08 -3.58 -22.85
N PRO A 256 5.64 -4.34 -23.81
CA PRO A 256 5.28 -5.73 -24.07
C PRO A 256 5.42 -6.65 -22.85
N GLY A 257 4.83 -7.85 -22.90
CA GLY A 257 4.86 -8.83 -21.82
C GLY A 257 6.29 -9.23 -21.39
N VAL A 258 6.42 -9.70 -20.15
CA VAL A 258 7.71 -10.19 -19.62
C VAL A 258 8.01 -11.60 -20.14
N ALA A 259 9.30 -11.90 -20.30
CA ALA A 259 9.76 -13.26 -20.60
C ALA A 259 9.52 -14.17 -19.39
N LEU A 260 8.81 -15.27 -19.61
CA LEU A 260 8.49 -16.26 -18.58
C LEU A 260 9.58 -17.32 -18.48
N ALA A 261 9.75 -17.92 -17.31
CA ALA A 261 10.85 -18.87 -17.06
C ALA A 261 10.80 -20.08 -18.03
N TYR A 262 9.62 -20.59 -18.37
CA TYR A 262 9.46 -21.73 -19.29
C TYR A 262 9.90 -21.42 -20.74
N MET A 263 9.90 -20.13 -21.13
CA MET A 263 10.42 -19.73 -22.46
C MET A 263 11.90 -20.02 -22.62
N GLY A 264 12.62 -20.13 -21.50
CA GLY A 264 14.02 -20.56 -21.47
C GLY A 264 14.20 -22.02 -21.94
N ASP A 265 13.20 -22.88 -21.80
CA ASP A 265 13.26 -24.28 -22.20
C ASP A 265 12.99 -24.45 -23.70
N ASP A 266 12.24 -23.51 -24.32
CA ASP A 266 12.02 -23.51 -25.77
C ASP A 266 13.27 -23.02 -26.51
N LYS A 267 13.96 -23.93 -27.21
CA LYS A 267 15.19 -23.66 -27.97
C LYS A 267 15.00 -22.64 -29.10
N ASN A 268 13.78 -22.49 -29.62
CA ASN A 268 13.49 -21.58 -30.72
C ASN A 268 13.14 -20.16 -30.25
N HIS A 269 12.82 -20.00 -28.96
CA HIS A 269 12.47 -18.69 -28.42
C HIS A 269 13.71 -17.80 -28.36
N LYS A 270 13.59 -16.63 -28.99
CA LYS A 270 14.58 -15.56 -29.01
C LYS A 270 13.94 -14.28 -28.50
N ALA A 271 14.64 -13.55 -27.69
CA ALA A 271 14.18 -12.24 -27.20
C ALA A 271 15.36 -11.25 -27.21
N PRO A 272 15.12 -9.99 -27.57
CA PRO A 272 16.16 -8.97 -27.58
C PRO A 272 16.63 -8.66 -26.15
N MET A 273 17.84 -8.12 -26.02
CA MET A 273 18.49 -7.90 -24.72
C MET A 273 17.69 -6.96 -23.82
N GLU A 274 17.11 -5.90 -24.36
CA GLU A 274 16.26 -4.94 -23.63
C GLU A 274 14.99 -5.59 -23.08
N SER A 275 14.41 -6.53 -23.80
CA SER A 275 13.26 -7.33 -23.31
C SER A 275 13.62 -8.20 -22.11
N LEU A 276 14.82 -8.84 -22.16
CA LEU A 276 15.30 -9.67 -21.07
C LEU A 276 15.65 -8.85 -19.83
N LEU A 277 16.31 -7.69 -20.01
CA LEU A 277 16.57 -6.78 -18.90
C LEU A 277 15.28 -6.27 -18.28
N ARG A 278 14.34 -5.82 -19.12
CA ARG A 278 13.02 -5.37 -18.67
C ARG A 278 12.33 -6.44 -17.85
N SER A 279 12.33 -7.68 -18.33
CA SER A 279 11.70 -8.81 -17.63
C SER A 279 12.36 -9.05 -16.27
N ALA A 280 13.70 -9.00 -16.20
CA ALA A 280 14.45 -9.17 -14.96
C ALA A 280 14.14 -8.06 -13.94
N LEU A 281 14.12 -6.79 -14.37
CA LEU A 281 13.88 -5.65 -13.49
C LEU A 281 12.43 -5.58 -13.01
N LEU A 282 11.44 -5.86 -13.87
CA LEU A 282 10.03 -5.85 -13.47
C LEU A 282 9.71 -6.95 -12.48
N VAL A 283 10.21 -8.17 -12.71
CA VAL A 283 10.00 -9.29 -11.77
C VAL A 283 10.71 -9.00 -10.45
N LEU A 284 11.91 -8.42 -10.46
CA LEU A 284 12.59 -7.98 -9.25
C LEU A 284 11.76 -6.94 -8.50
N MET A 285 11.37 -5.86 -9.18
CA MET A 285 10.60 -4.77 -8.59
C MET A 285 9.30 -5.28 -7.95
N ASP A 286 8.48 -6.03 -8.68
CA ASP A 286 7.18 -6.48 -8.16
C ASP A 286 7.32 -7.37 -6.93
N ASN A 287 8.25 -8.32 -6.95
CA ASN A 287 8.45 -9.23 -5.81
C ASN A 287 9.06 -8.52 -4.59
N THR A 288 10.08 -7.69 -4.80
CA THR A 288 10.79 -7.06 -3.68
C THR A 288 10.03 -5.89 -3.07
N THR A 289 9.22 -5.15 -3.86
CA THR A 289 8.33 -4.11 -3.32
C THR A 289 7.15 -4.71 -2.57
N ALA A 290 6.57 -5.83 -3.04
CA ALA A 290 5.53 -6.54 -2.32
C ALA A 290 6.04 -7.07 -0.97
N GLU A 291 7.26 -7.65 -0.96
CA GLU A 291 7.92 -8.09 0.27
C GLU A 291 8.17 -6.93 1.24
N TYR A 292 8.64 -5.79 0.74
CA TYR A 292 8.89 -4.60 1.56
C TYR A 292 7.61 -4.09 2.22
N THR A 293 6.53 -4.00 1.45
CA THR A 293 5.21 -3.60 1.96
C THR A 293 4.70 -4.57 3.03
N PHE A 294 4.87 -5.88 2.79
CA PHE A 294 4.50 -6.89 3.78
C PHE A 294 5.32 -6.75 5.06
N ILE A 295 6.65 -6.62 4.97
CA ILE A 295 7.53 -6.48 6.14
C ILE A 295 7.15 -5.26 6.97
N ILE A 296 6.94 -4.10 6.34
CA ILE A 296 6.52 -2.89 7.04
C ILE A 296 5.14 -3.06 7.67
N THR A 297 4.20 -3.70 6.97
CA THR A 297 2.85 -3.85 7.50
C THR A 297 2.79 -4.88 8.62
N PHE A 298 3.48 -6.00 8.50
CA PHE A 298 3.35 -7.12 9.44
C PHE A 298 4.27 -7.00 10.65
N PHE A 299 5.54 -6.64 10.47
CA PHE A 299 6.55 -6.61 11.53
C PHE A 299 6.69 -5.27 12.23
N SER A 300 6.07 -4.18 11.73
CA SER A 300 6.16 -2.89 12.42
C SER A 300 5.52 -2.97 13.81
N PRO A 301 6.16 -2.38 14.83
CA PRO A 301 5.52 -2.22 16.13
C PRO A 301 4.28 -1.32 15.99
N ASP A 302 3.21 -1.67 16.70
CA ASP A 302 2.01 -0.83 16.74
C ASP A 302 2.31 0.48 17.48
N VAL A 303 2.42 1.56 16.73
CA VAL A 303 2.63 2.92 17.27
C VAL A 303 1.43 3.43 18.08
N ASN A 304 0.27 2.77 17.99
CA ASN A 304 -0.97 3.17 18.67
C ASN A 304 -1.06 2.81 20.15
N LEU A 305 0.03 2.37 20.79
CA LEU A 305 0.01 1.88 22.17
C LEU A 305 0.99 2.59 23.12
N ILE A 306 1.22 3.85 22.89
CA ILE A 306 1.44 4.73 24.04
C ILE A 306 0.04 4.94 24.61
N PRO A 307 -0.29 4.45 25.83
CA PRO A 307 -1.53 4.82 26.45
C PRO A 307 -1.47 6.33 26.60
N VAL A 308 -2.21 7.05 25.77
CA VAL A 308 -2.55 8.42 26.05
C VAL A 308 -3.24 8.33 27.41
N ARG A 309 -2.50 8.68 28.44
CA ARG A 309 -3.01 8.91 29.76
C ARG A 309 -4.13 9.92 29.55
N LYS A 310 -5.37 9.43 29.45
CA LYS A 310 -6.54 10.26 29.53
C LYS A 310 -6.44 10.91 30.90
N GLU A 311 -5.85 12.09 30.95
CA GLU A 311 -6.04 13.01 32.04
C GLU A 311 -7.54 13.18 32.15
N SER A 312 -8.09 12.62 33.22
CA SER A 312 -9.47 12.84 33.59
C SER A 312 -9.66 14.35 33.67
N PRO A 313 -10.61 14.93 32.95
CA PRO A 313 -10.91 16.34 33.14
C PRO A 313 -11.36 16.52 34.59
N MET A 314 -10.56 17.22 35.38
CA MET A 314 -10.97 17.77 36.65
C MET A 314 -12.26 18.54 36.41
N SER A 315 -13.32 18.09 37.07
CA SER A 315 -14.58 18.79 37.15
C SER A 315 -14.38 20.18 37.75
N PRO A 316 -14.82 21.25 37.11
CA PRO A 316 -15.11 22.48 37.81
C PRO A 316 -16.47 22.37 38.48
N LEU A 317 -16.44 22.68 39.77
CA LEU A 317 -17.63 22.88 40.60
C LEU A 317 -18.45 24.09 40.12
N ILE A 318 -19.79 23.96 40.27
CA ILE A 318 -20.79 25.01 40.57
C ILE A 318 -21.37 25.76 39.37
N GLY A 319 -22.71 25.65 39.26
CA GLY A 319 -23.55 26.81 39.10
C GLY A 319 -24.62 26.78 38.01
N GLN A 320 -25.78 26.29 38.41
CA GLN A 320 -27.13 26.75 38.07
C GLN A 320 -27.84 26.31 36.76
N PRO A 321 -29.16 26.23 36.83
CA PRO A 321 -29.99 25.49 35.89
C PRO A 321 -30.74 26.42 34.92
N SER A 322 -30.97 25.97 33.72
CA SER A 322 -32.10 26.51 32.93
C SER A 322 -32.64 25.47 31.94
N LEU A 323 -33.80 25.04 32.26
CA LEU A 323 -35.04 24.97 31.45
C LEU A 323 -34.94 24.38 30.02
N SER A 324 -35.64 23.29 29.91
CA SER A 324 -36.11 22.64 28.67
C SER A 324 -37.05 23.54 27.85
N PRO A 325 -37.34 23.18 26.61
CA PRO A 325 -38.66 22.61 26.28
C PRO A 325 -38.60 21.39 25.35
N ILE A 326 -39.20 20.31 25.67
CA ILE A 326 -40.48 19.68 25.34
C ILE A 326 -40.89 19.76 23.85
N VAL A 327 -40.71 18.59 23.15
CA VAL A 327 -41.61 17.73 22.36
C VAL A 327 -42.31 18.34 21.11
N PRO A 328 -42.75 17.61 20.08
CA PRO A 328 -43.28 16.24 20.09
C PRO A 328 -42.87 15.29 18.95
N ASP A 329 -43.28 14.06 19.16
CA ASP A 329 -43.41 12.91 18.27
C ASP A 329 -44.06 13.21 16.91
N ASP A 330 -43.65 12.47 15.90
CA ASP A 330 -44.65 11.82 15.04
C ASP A 330 -44.08 10.55 14.37
N GLU A 331 -44.94 9.59 14.38
CA GLU A 331 -44.85 8.22 13.90
C GLU A 331 -44.75 8.13 12.37
N THR A 332 -44.36 6.97 11.93
CA THR A 332 -44.93 6.10 10.89
C THR A 332 -43.92 5.65 9.81
N GLY A 333 -43.88 4.35 9.66
CA GLY A 333 -43.82 3.74 8.37
C GLY A 333 -42.68 2.76 8.09
N THR A 334 -42.79 1.51 8.54
CA THR A 334 -42.31 0.34 7.80
C THR A 334 -43.15 0.13 6.53
N PRO A 335 -42.63 -0.51 5.45
CA PRO A 335 -42.53 -1.97 5.40
C PRO A 335 -41.39 -2.54 4.55
N VAL A 336 -40.88 -3.71 5.00
CA VAL A 336 -40.90 -5.06 4.34
C VAL A 336 -40.61 -5.12 2.83
N GLY A 337 -39.70 -5.97 2.47
CA GLY A 337 -39.59 -6.56 1.12
C GLY A 337 -38.19 -7.03 0.79
N THR A 338 -37.92 -8.22 1.00
CA THR A 338 -37.80 -9.47 0.26
C THR A 338 -36.41 -9.76 -0.30
N LEU A 339 -35.78 -10.75 0.26
CA LEU A 339 -35.24 -12.01 -0.33
C LEU A 339 -34.99 -12.01 -1.84
N SER A 340 -33.74 -12.30 -2.22
CA SER A 340 -33.51 -13.41 -3.16
C SER A 340 -32.06 -13.88 -3.12
N ALA A 341 -31.93 -15.10 -2.71
CA ALA A 341 -30.81 -15.99 -2.95
C ALA A 341 -30.89 -16.54 -4.38
N THR A 342 -29.74 -16.80 -4.98
CA THR A 342 -29.47 -17.92 -5.90
C THR A 342 -27.96 -17.96 -6.13
N THR A 343 -27.27 -18.93 -5.58
CA THR A 343 -26.96 -20.29 -6.03
C THR A 343 -26.33 -20.37 -7.40
N SER A 344 -25.18 -20.93 -7.43
CA SER A 344 -24.78 -22.15 -8.16
C SER A 344 -23.37 -22.02 -8.68
N THR A 345 -22.42 -22.69 -8.04
CA THR A 345 -21.85 -23.97 -8.47
C THR A 345 -21.53 -24.10 -9.94
N SER A 346 -20.25 -24.14 -10.27
CA SER A 346 -19.80 -25.20 -11.17
C SER A 346 -18.32 -25.47 -11.00
N LEU A 347 -18.03 -26.58 -10.37
CA LEU A 347 -16.78 -27.34 -10.43
C LEU A 347 -16.70 -27.97 -11.84
N VAL A 348 -15.67 -27.61 -12.59
CA VAL A 348 -15.20 -28.49 -13.68
C VAL A 348 -13.72 -28.73 -13.45
N ALA A 349 -13.44 -29.95 -13.05
CA ALA A 349 -12.10 -30.52 -13.00
C ALA A 349 -11.64 -30.80 -14.43
N THR A 350 -10.43 -30.41 -14.77
CA THR A 350 -9.62 -31.00 -15.84
C THR A 350 -8.14 -31.03 -15.44
N PRO A 351 -7.33 -31.89 -16.05
CA PRO A 351 -6.36 -32.71 -15.31
C PRO A 351 -4.96 -32.14 -15.24
N LEU A 352 -4.22 -32.70 -14.28
CA LEU A 352 -2.79 -32.53 -14.06
C LEU A 352 -1.97 -32.62 -15.34
N THR A 353 -1.18 -31.59 -15.62
CA THR A 353 0.11 -31.71 -16.29
C THR A 353 1.14 -30.84 -15.57
N GLN A 354 2.06 -31.53 -15.05
CA GLN A 354 3.44 -31.29 -14.64
C GLN A 354 4.04 -29.86 -14.70
N ASP A 355 4.49 -29.45 -13.49
CA ASP A 355 5.75 -28.77 -13.19
C ASP A 355 6.19 -27.57 -14.03
N THR A 356 5.51 -26.47 -13.87
CA THR A 356 6.17 -25.16 -14.02
C THR A 356 5.51 -24.15 -13.08
N ASN A 357 6.31 -23.53 -12.24
CA ASN A 357 5.86 -22.53 -11.29
C ASN A 357 5.45 -21.24 -12.04
N PRO A 358 4.17 -21.00 -12.35
CA PRO A 358 3.74 -19.80 -13.08
C PRO A 358 3.74 -18.54 -12.20
N ASN A 359 4.08 -18.66 -10.92
CA ASN A 359 3.80 -17.63 -9.93
C ASN A 359 4.76 -16.46 -9.89
N LEU A 360 5.93 -16.55 -10.53
CA LEU A 360 6.84 -15.39 -10.63
C LEU A 360 6.47 -14.42 -11.76
N ALA A 361 5.64 -14.86 -12.70
CA ALA A 361 5.28 -14.06 -13.87
C ALA A 361 3.79 -13.66 -13.95
N HIS A 362 2.92 -14.28 -13.15
CA HIS A 362 1.48 -13.98 -13.18
C HIS A 362 1.09 -12.71 -12.39
N VAL A 363 2.04 -12.06 -11.76
CA VAL A 363 1.80 -10.85 -10.93
C VAL A 363 1.43 -9.63 -11.75
N HIS A 364 1.78 -9.59 -13.04
CA HIS A 364 1.47 -8.44 -13.90
C HIS A 364 -0.03 -8.21 -14.18
N SER A 365 -0.88 -9.23 -14.05
CA SER A 365 -2.31 -9.10 -14.40
C SER A 365 -3.22 -8.69 -13.24
N LEU A 366 -2.82 -8.97 -11.99
CA LEU A 366 -3.66 -8.70 -10.81
C LEU A 366 -3.35 -7.38 -10.10
N ALA A 367 -2.20 -6.77 -10.37
CA ALA A 367 -1.81 -5.50 -9.73
C ALA A 367 -2.45 -4.24 -10.35
N ARG A 368 -3.17 -4.37 -11.46
CA ARG A 368 -3.81 -3.23 -12.15
C ARG A 368 -5.09 -2.70 -11.50
N GLY A 369 -5.62 -3.37 -10.48
CA GLY A 369 -6.95 -3.07 -9.91
C GLY A 369 -6.98 -2.41 -8.53
N ALA A 370 -5.87 -2.29 -7.84
CA ALA A 370 -5.85 -1.66 -6.52
C ALA A 370 -4.56 -0.89 -6.34
N SER A 371 -4.60 0.41 -6.62
CA SER A 371 -3.67 1.33 -5.98
C SER A 371 -4.12 1.51 -4.53
N PRO A 372 -3.55 0.82 -3.55
CA PRO A 372 -3.60 1.34 -2.21
C PRO A 372 -2.58 2.48 -2.19
N GLN A 373 -3.07 3.71 -2.26
CA GLN A 373 -2.39 4.80 -1.56
C GLN A 373 -2.40 4.43 -0.07
N SER A 374 -1.64 3.40 0.28
CA SER A 374 -1.26 3.16 1.66
C SER A 374 -0.21 4.22 1.97
N SER A 375 -0.69 5.35 2.49
CA SER A 375 0.13 6.21 3.31
C SER A 375 0.90 5.30 4.27
N LEU A 376 2.18 5.08 3.99
CA LEU A 376 3.13 4.49 4.94
C LEU A 376 2.89 5.19 6.29
N PRO A 377 2.81 4.46 7.41
CA PRO A 377 2.64 5.06 8.72
C PRO A 377 3.80 6.03 8.95
N SER A 378 3.50 7.32 8.89
CA SER A 378 4.44 8.45 8.98
C SER A 378 5.09 8.59 10.38
N GLN A 379 5.00 7.57 11.24
CA GLN A 379 5.37 7.64 12.66
C GLN A 379 6.33 6.53 13.12
N LEU A 380 6.93 5.74 12.20
CA LEU A 380 7.96 4.80 12.63
C LEU A 380 9.22 5.55 13.04
N SER A 381 9.85 5.12 14.15
CA SER A 381 11.16 5.64 14.52
C SER A 381 12.18 5.30 13.42
N LYS A 382 13.20 6.14 13.25
CA LYS A 382 14.27 5.88 12.28
C LYS A 382 14.99 4.56 12.56
N GLU A 383 15.06 4.15 13.81
CA GLU A 383 15.68 2.89 14.24
C GLU A 383 14.84 1.69 13.82
N ASP A 384 13.52 1.75 14.03
CA ASP A 384 12.61 0.69 13.59
C ASP A 384 12.60 0.53 12.08
N GLN A 385 12.61 1.67 11.36
CA GLN A 385 12.69 1.65 9.90
C GLN A 385 14.01 1.02 9.43
N ALA A 386 15.14 1.34 10.04
CA ALA A 386 16.43 0.74 9.72
C ALA A 386 16.45 -0.77 10.01
N ALA A 387 15.82 -1.21 11.10
CA ALA A 387 15.67 -2.63 11.44
C ALA A 387 14.85 -3.38 10.39
N LEU A 388 13.71 -2.81 9.95
CA LEU A 388 12.87 -3.41 8.90
C LEU A 388 13.57 -3.46 7.54
N VAL A 389 14.32 -2.42 7.18
CA VAL A 389 15.18 -2.42 5.99
C VAL A 389 16.26 -3.50 6.07
N SER A 390 16.84 -3.74 7.25
CA SER A 390 17.80 -4.83 7.46
C SER A 390 17.15 -6.21 7.24
N VAL A 391 15.93 -6.40 7.73
CA VAL A 391 15.15 -7.64 7.49
C VAL A 391 14.92 -7.83 5.98
N TRP A 392 14.47 -6.79 5.29
CA TRP A 392 14.25 -6.84 3.84
C TRP A 392 15.52 -7.22 3.08
N LYS A 393 16.66 -6.60 3.41
CA LYS A 393 17.95 -6.94 2.80
C LYS A 393 18.33 -8.40 3.02
N GLN A 394 18.21 -8.90 4.26
CA GLN A 394 18.53 -10.30 4.55
C GLN A 394 17.72 -11.29 3.69
N ILE A 395 16.49 -10.94 3.33
CA ILE A 395 15.62 -11.77 2.49
C ILE A 395 15.97 -11.63 1.01
N THR A 396 16.16 -10.40 0.52
CA THR A 396 16.20 -10.08 -0.91
C THR A 396 17.60 -10.02 -1.51
N ASP A 397 18.66 -9.86 -0.70
CA ASP A 397 20.04 -9.75 -1.18
C ASP A 397 20.43 -10.83 -2.20
N PRO A 398 20.13 -12.14 -2.00
CA PRO A 398 20.47 -13.14 -3.01
C PRO A 398 19.75 -12.92 -4.36
N ALA A 399 18.50 -12.49 -4.33
CA ALA A 399 17.74 -12.19 -5.55
C ALA A 399 18.34 -10.98 -6.29
N VAL A 400 18.69 -9.94 -5.54
CA VAL A 400 19.37 -8.74 -6.05
C VAL A 400 20.72 -9.11 -6.69
N ASP A 401 21.52 -9.95 -6.03
CA ASP A 401 22.82 -10.38 -6.53
C ASP A 401 22.71 -11.15 -7.85
N TYR A 402 21.73 -12.05 -7.98
CA TYR A 402 21.48 -12.77 -9.24
C TYR A 402 21.11 -11.81 -10.36
N ILE A 403 20.24 -10.84 -10.11
CA ILE A 403 19.85 -9.85 -11.12
C ILE A 403 21.00 -8.92 -11.46
N GLN A 404 21.78 -8.43 -10.49
CA GLN A 404 22.95 -7.60 -10.75
C GLN A 404 23.99 -8.35 -11.60
N THR A 405 24.23 -9.63 -11.29
CA THR A 405 25.13 -10.47 -12.07
C THR A 405 24.62 -10.66 -13.50
N PHE A 406 23.30 -10.86 -13.65
CA PHE A 406 22.68 -10.94 -14.96
C PHE A 406 22.79 -9.64 -15.73
N VAL A 407 22.55 -8.47 -15.11
CA VAL A 407 22.73 -7.15 -15.72
C VAL A 407 24.19 -6.92 -16.15
N LYS A 408 25.16 -7.25 -15.29
CA LYS A 408 26.59 -7.17 -15.65
C LYS A 408 26.93 -8.01 -16.88
N SER A 409 26.30 -9.17 -17.02
CA SER A 409 26.53 -10.03 -18.19
C SER A 409 26.13 -9.40 -19.52
N PHE A 410 25.28 -8.37 -19.53
CA PHE A 410 24.98 -7.61 -20.76
C PHE A 410 26.09 -6.65 -21.16
N MET A 411 26.97 -6.27 -20.24
CA MET A 411 28.06 -5.32 -20.52
C MET A 411 29.28 -5.96 -21.18
N GLU A 412 29.32 -7.28 -21.30
CA GLU A 412 30.42 -8.03 -21.92
C GLU A 412 29.88 -9.06 -22.92
N PRO A 413 29.91 -8.76 -24.23
CA PRO A 413 30.38 -7.54 -24.90
C PRO A 413 29.40 -6.38 -24.74
N ILE A 414 29.89 -5.14 -24.92
CA ILE A 414 29.02 -3.94 -24.85
C ILE A 414 27.94 -4.04 -25.94
N PRO A 415 26.64 -3.87 -25.57
CA PRO A 415 25.55 -3.97 -26.53
C PRO A 415 25.52 -2.78 -27.50
N PRO A 416 24.79 -2.89 -28.62
CA PRO A 416 24.55 -1.77 -29.52
C PRO A 416 23.94 -0.56 -28.80
N ILE A 417 24.21 0.65 -29.30
CA ILE A 417 23.89 1.90 -28.58
C ILE A 417 22.39 2.12 -28.38
N ILE A 418 21.53 1.74 -29.34
CA ILE A 418 20.08 1.90 -29.22
C ILE A 418 19.51 0.97 -28.15
N PRO A 419 19.76 -0.36 -28.18
CA PRO A 419 19.40 -1.25 -27.07
C PRO A 419 19.93 -0.77 -25.71
N LEU A 420 21.16 -0.27 -25.66
CA LEU A 420 21.76 0.19 -24.41
C LEU A 420 21.04 1.42 -23.84
N LEU A 421 20.67 2.40 -24.69
CA LEU A 421 19.86 3.53 -24.25
C LEU A 421 18.44 3.10 -23.82
N THR A 422 17.82 2.17 -24.54
CA THR A 422 16.53 1.58 -24.17
C THR A 422 16.60 0.91 -22.78
N MET A 423 17.68 0.18 -22.48
CA MET A 423 17.92 -0.42 -21.16
C MET A 423 18.09 0.64 -20.06
N ILE A 424 18.77 1.74 -20.35
CA ILE A 424 18.92 2.87 -19.42
C ILE A 424 17.54 3.47 -19.10
N ARG A 425 16.75 3.76 -20.13
CA ARG A 425 15.40 4.32 -19.94
C ARG A 425 14.48 3.40 -19.16
N MET A 426 14.52 2.11 -19.47
CA MET A 426 13.79 1.11 -18.70
C MET A 426 14.21 1.12 -17.22
N THR A 427 15.50 1.21 -16.93
CA THR A 427 15.99 1.25 -15.55
C THR A 427 15.51 2.52 -14.84
N GLU A 428 15.51 3.68 -15.52
CA GLU A 428 15.01 4.94 -14.99
C GLU A 428 13.50 4.88 -14.70
N ASP A 429 12.73 4.29 -15.58
CA ASP A 429 11.28 4.13 -15.40
C ASP A 429 10.96 3.20 -14.21
N VAL A 430 11.72 2.12 -14.04
CA VAL A 430 11.62 1.22 -12.87
C VAL A 430 12.04 1.92 -11.58
N VAL A 431 13.04 2.80 -11.59
CA VAL A 431 13.43 3.62 -10.43
C VAL A 431 12.26 4.52 -10.02
N ASN A 432 11.67 5.24 -10.97
CA ASN A 432 10.54 6.13 -10.72
C ASN A 432 9.32 5.37 -10.15
N GLU A 433 9.02 4.19 -10.70
CA GLU A 433 7.94 3.34 -10.19
C GLU A 433 8.25 2.80 -8.78
N THR A 434 9.48 2.39 -8.52
CA THR A 434 9.93 1.93 -7.19
C THR A 434 9.80 3.03 -6.15
N GLN A 435 10.15 4.28 -6.53
CA GLN A 435 10.01 5.46 -5.70
C GLN A 435 8.53 5.74 -5.40
N ARG A 436 7.66 5.64 -6.42
CA ARG A 436 6.22 5.77 -6.25
C ARG A 436 5.63 4.72 -5.30
N ARG A 437 6.17 3.48 -5.33
CA ARG A 437 5.81 2.40 -4.40
C ARG A 437 6.43 2.54 -3.01
N GLY A 438 7.32 3.51 -2.79
CA GLY A 438 7.92 3.82 -1.50
C GLY A 438 8.97 2.80 -1.01
N CYS A 439 9.60 2.02 -1.92
CA CYS A 439 10.61 1.03 -1.57
C CYS A 439 12.04 1.61 -1.69
N ALA A 440 12.42 2.48 -0.77
CA ALA A 440 13.73 3.15 -0.77
C ALA A 440 14.96 2.20 -0.85
N PRO A 441 14.99 1.02 -0.19
CA PRO A 441 16.14 0.14 -0.31
C PRO A 441 16.33 -0.43 -1.72
N LEU A 442 15.25 -0.72 -2.45
CA LEU A 442 15.34 -1.15 -3.85
C LEU A 442 15.76 -0.02 -4.79
N GLU A 443 15.27 1.21 -4.54
CA GLU A 443 15.69 2.40 -5.29
C GLU A 443 17.22 2.56 -5.30
N THR A 444 17.86 2.39 -4.14
CA THR A 444 19.34 2.43 -4.02
C THR A 444 20.03 1.38 -4.90
N VAL A 445 19.48 0.16 -4.95
CA VAL A 445 20.01 -0.93 -5.78
C VAL A 445 19.89 -0.60 -7.27
N LEU A 446 18.72 -0.16 -7.70
CA LEU A 446 18.46 0.20 -9.10
C LEU A 446 19.29 1.41 -9.55
N PHE A 447 19.47 2.39 -8.68
CA PHE A 447 20.36 3.52 -8.94
C PHE A 447 21.80 3.08 -9.17
N THR A 448 22.28 2.10 -8.39
CA THR A 448 23.61 1.51 -8.59
C THR A 448 23.73 0.82 -9.96
N MET A 449 22.69 0.08 -10.40
CA MET A 449 22.64 -0.53 -11.73
C MET A 449 22.67 0.54 -12.83
N ARG A 450 21.90 1.61 -12.69
CA ARG A 450 21.90 2.74 -13.62
C ARG A 450 23.29 3.39 -13.74
N LEU A 451 24.02 3.55 -12.63
CA LEU A 451 25.37 4.10 -12.63
C LEU A 451 26.37 3.22 -13.40
N GLN A 452 26.10 1.94 -13.60
CA GLN A 452 26.93 1.05 -14.43
C GLN A 452 26.61 1.17 -15.92
N LEU A 453 25.37 1.44 -16.29
CA LEU A 453 24.91 1.52 -17.68
C LEU A 453 25.37 2.80 -18.39
N TRP A 454 25.34 3.94 -17.72
CA TRP A 454 25.69 5.23 -18.32
C TRP A 454 27.15 5.32 -18.84
N PRO A 455 28.17 4.89 -18.09
CA PRO A 455 29.55 4.89 -18.61
C PRO A 455 29.72 3.97 -19.82
N ALA A 456 29.02 2.82 -19.84
CA ALA A 456 29.05 1.93 -21.00
C ALA A 456 28.44 2.60 -22.25
N PHE A 457 27.34 3.33 -22.08
CA PHE A 457 26.75 4.11 -23.16
C PHE A 457 27.68 5.20 -23.69
N GLN A 458 28.32 5.96 -22.80
CA GLN A 458 29.27 7.01 -23.21
C GLN A 458 30.46 6.42 -23.93
N LYS A 459 30.99 5.27 -23.47
CA LYS A 459 32.08 4.57 -24.12
C LYS A 459 31.66 4.12 -25.53
N ALA A 460 30.50 3.48 -25.67
CA ALA A 460 29.97 3.04 -26.96
C ALA A 460 29.80 4.22 -27.95
N MET A 461 29.21 5.34 -27.46
CA MET A 461 29.07 6.56 -28.28
C MET A 461 30.41 7.14 -28.72
N SER A 462 31.39 7.20 -27.81
CA SER A 462 32.74 7.69 -28.15
C SER A 462 33.41 6.78 -29.16
N GLU A 463 33.26 5.46 -29.02
CA GLU A 463 33.78 4.48 -29.99
C GLU A 463 33.19 4.68 -31.40
N HIS A 464 31.89 4.94 -31.49
CA HIS A 464 31.23 5.24 -32.78
C HIS A 464 31.76 6.53 -33.42
N VAL A 465 31.94 7.60 -32.65
CA VAL A 465 32.48 8.88 -33.12
C VAL A 465 33.95 8.67 -33.59
N ASP A 466 34.75 7.95 -32.80
CA ASP A 466 36.17 7.71 -33.12
C ASP A 466 36.34 6.80 -34.35
N GLN A 467 35.48 5.78 -34.51
CA GLN A 467 35.47 4.93 -35.71
C GLN A 467 35.12 5.74 -36.96
N LEU A 468 34.07 6.60 -36.88
CA LEU A 468 33.68 7.47 -37.97
C LEU A 468 34.80 8.47 -38.33
N LYS A 469 35.45 9.06 -37.32
CA LYS A 469 36.58 9.97 -37.51
C LYS A 469 37.78 9.26 -38.17
N LYS A 470 38.18 8.10 -37.69
CA LYS A 470 39.27 7.28 -38.28
C LYS A 470 38.98 6.94 -39.74
N TYR A 471 37.73 6.56 -40.01
CA TYR A 471 37.29 6.31 -41.40
C TYR A 471 37.37 7.54 -42.26
N THR A 472 36.88 8.70 -41.77
CA THR A 472 36.94 9.99 -42.45
C THR A 472 38.38 10.44 -42.75
N ASP A 473 39.31 10.23 -41.81
CA ASP A 473 40.73 10.57 -41.99
C ASP A 473 41.42 9.60 -42.95
N GLY A 474 41.05 8.32 -42.92
CA GLY A 474 41.54 7.32 -43.90
C GLY A 474 41.09 7.56 -45.33
N VAL A 475 39.97 8.26 -45.52
CA VAL A 475 39.50 8.69 -46.85
C VAL A 475 40.44 9.71 -47.49
N SER A 476 41.13 10.54 -46.68
CA SER A 476 42.09 11.57 -47.16
C SER A 476 43.49 11.08 -47.43
N GLY A 477 43.90 9.97 -46.83
CA GLY A 477 45.29 9.45 -46.85
C GLY A 477 45.51 8.48 -47.99
N SER A 478 46.28 8.91 -48.99
CA SER A 478 46.84 8.05 -50.05
C SER A 478 47.92 7.09 -49.58
N GLY A 479 48.02 6.78 -48.30
CA GLY A 479 49.11 6.02 -47.76
C GLY A 479 48.74 5.19 -46.50
N SER A 480 48.85 3.88 -46.66
CA SER A 480 49.34 2.96 -45.61
C SER A 480 48.48 2.60 -44.40
N VAL A 481 47.19 2.86 -44.34
CA VAL A 481 46.37 2.38 -43.22
C VAL A 481 45.33 1.32 -43.62
N SER A 482 45.50 0.70 -44.79
CA SER A 482 44.54 -0.28 -45.35
C SER A 482 44.63 -1.68 -44.73
N SER A 483 45.47 -1.91 -43.72
CA SER A 483 45.67 -3.26 -43.16
C SER A 483 44.71 -3.65 -42.04
N PHE A 484 43.97 -2.72 -41.44
CA PHE A 484 43.01 -3.03 -40.37
C PHE A 484 41.57 -3.27 -40.83
N PHE A 485 41.20 -2.76 -42.00
CA PHE A 485 39.90 -3.02 -42.63
C PHE A 485 40.15 -3.79 -43.93
N GLY A 486 40.14 -5.11 -43.91
CA GLY A 486 40.33 -6.03 -45.01
C GLY A 486 40.43 -5.43 -46.42
N ARG A 487 41.39 -5.87 -47.20
CA ARG A 487 41.71 -5.53 -48.62
C ARG A 487 40.73 -4.59 -49.27
N GLY A 488 41.11 -3.29 -49.41
CA GLY A 488 40.59 -2.43 -50.50
C GLY A 488 39.12 -2.04 -50.38
N ALA A 489 38.63 -1.60 -49.23
CA ALA A 489 37.36 -0.89 -49.17
C ALA A 489 37.57 0.52 -49.68
N SER A 490 37.50 0.69 -51.00
CA SER A 490 37.25 2.02 -51.59
C SER A 490 35.95 2.53 -50.96
N THR A 491 35.93 3.76 -50.44
CA THR A 491 34.73 4.43 -50.01
C THR A 491 33.73 4.47 -51.16
N THR A 492 32.73 3.57 -51.10
CA THR A 492 31.68 3.54 -52.11
C THR A 492 30.55 4.44 -51.66
N ASP A 493 29.87 5.08 -52.62
CA ASP A 493 28.65 5.86 -52.35
C ASP A 493 27.63 5.06 -51.51
N ALA A 494 27.53 3.75 -51.77
CA ALA A 494 26.66 2.85 -51.04
C ALA A 494 26.99 2.79 -49.53
N LEU A 495 28.27 2.80 -49.16
CA LEU A 495 28.67 2.77 -47.76
C LEU A 495 28.40 4.09 -47.06
N VAL A 496 28.66 5.24 -47.72
CA VAL A 496 28.29 6.57 -47.17
C VAL A 496 26.81 6.69 -47.01
N ALA A 497 26.00 6.25 -47.96
CA ALA A 497 24.54 6.19 -47.82
C ALA A 497 24.06 5.30 -46.67
N THR A 498 24.72 4.16 -46.47
CA THR A 498 24.44 3.26 -45.32
C THR A 498 24.74 3.94 -43.98
N ILE A 499 25.88 4.67 -43.90
CA ILE A 499 26.24 5.44 -42.69
C ILE A 499 25.21 6.56 -42.44
N CYS A 500 24.76 7.27 -43.48
CA CYS A 500 23.68 8.27 -43.35
C CYS A 500 22.40 7.65 -42.80
N ASN A 501 21.95 6.52 -43.34
CA ASN A 501 20.76 5.82 -42.86
C ASN A 501 20.90 5.33 -41.40
N ARG A 502 22.03 4.79 -41.03
CA ARG A 502 22.32 4.39 -39.64
C ARG A 502 22.28 5.60 -38.69
N TYR A 503 22.85 6.72 -39.10
CA TYR A 503 22.78 7.95 -38.33
C TYR A 503 21.32 8.40 -38.11
N VAL A 504 20.50 8.38 -39.16
CA VAL A 504 19.06 8.71 -39.08
C VAL A 504 18.35 7.80 -38.08
N THR A 505 18.57 6.48 -38.16
CA THR A 505 17.97 5.49 -37.23
C THR A 505 18.38 5.74 -35.77
N ILE A 506 19.66 6.03 -35.52
CA ILE A 506 20.16 6.39 -34.18
C ILE A 506 19.52 7.66 -33.67
N PHE A 507 19.46 8.70 -34.52
CA PHE A 507 18.87 9.99 -34.17
C PHE A 507 17.39 9.84 -33.83
N GLU A 508 16.63 9.14 -34.67
CA GLU A 508 15.20 8.89 -34.50
C GLU A 508 14.95 8.09 -33.19
N ALA A 509 15.68 7.00 -32.95
CA ALA A 509 15.56 6.22 -31.73
C ALA A 509 15.88 7.06 -30.47
N PHE A 510 16.88 7.93 -30.54
CA PHE A 510 17.26 8.78 -29.40
C PHE A 510 16.21 9.85 -29.12
N VAL A 511 15.62 10.46 -30.14
CA VAL A 511 14.51 11.39 -29.99
C VAL A 511 13.28 10.73 -29.36
N ILE A 512 12.93 9.50 -29.79
CA ILE A 512 11.81 8.75 -29.23
C ILE A 512 12.07 8.39 -27.75
N LEU A 513 13.32 8.06 -27.39
CA LEU A 513 13.72 7.72 -26.03
C LEU A 513 13.98 8.92 -25.13
N THR A 514 13.98 10.14 -25.65
CA THR A 514 14.21 11.36 -24.86
C THR A 514 13.00 11.63 -23.97
N VAL A 515 13.26 11.86 -22.68
CA VAL A 515 12.23 12.18 -21.66
C VAL A 515 12.13 13.69 -21.45
N GLN A 516 13.29 14.38 -21.49
CA GLN A 516 13.38 15.84 -21.29
C GLN A 516 13.95 16.50 -22.55
N GLU A 517 13.42 17.64 -22.92
CA GLU A 517 13.84 18.38 -24.13
C GLU A 517 15.32 18.79 -24.11
N GLU A 518 15.94 18.89 -22.93
CA GLU A 518 17.33 19.36 -22.74
C GLU A 518 18.28 18.29 -22.17
N GLU A 519 18.23 17.07 -22.67
CA GLU A 519 19.22 16.05 -22.31
C GLU A 519 20.58 16.28 -22.98
N THR A 520 21.36 17.16 -22.37
CA THR A 520 22.65 17.62 -22.93
C THR A 520 23.64 16.49 -23.24
N MET A 521 23.65 15.43 -22.43
CA MET A 521 24.57 14.28 -22.61
C MET A 521 24.29 13.51 -23.91
N ILE A 522 23.05 13.27 -24.25
CA ILE A 522 22.65 12.52 -25.45
C ILE A 522 22.87 13.41 -26.68
N PHE A 523 22.33 14.64 -26.65
CA PHE A 523 22.39 15.53 -27.81
C PHE A 523 23.79 16.06 -28.09
N SER A 524 24.68 16.20 -27.10
CA SER A 524 26.09 16.56 -27.36
C SER A 524 26.82 15.46 -28.11
N ASN A 525 26.54 14.20 -27.79
CA ASN A 525 27.12 13.07 -28.51
C ASN A 525 26.59 12.97 -29.95
N LEU A 526 25.30 13.19 -30.17
CA LEU A 526 24.70 13.26 -31.50
C LEU A 526 25.28 14.41 -32.32
N LEU A 527 25.51 15.58 -31.70
CA LEU A 527 26.16 16.73 -32.34
C LEU A 527 27.57 16.37 -32.81
N ARG A 528 28.36 15.70 -32.00
CA ARG A 528 29.72 15.24 -32.40
C ARG A 528 29.66 14.26 -33.56
N LEU A 529 28.70 13.32 -33.53
CA LEU A 529 28.50 12.36 -34.62
C LEU A 529 28.09 13.07 -35.91
N ARG A 530 27.17 14.06 -35.85
CA ARG A 530 26.77 14.92 -36.99
C ARG A 530 27.96 15.64 -37.61
N GLN A 531 28.82 16.22 -36.75
CA GLN A 531 30.01 16.94 -37.25
C GLN A 531 30.95 16.02 -38.03
N GLU A 532 31.21 14.83 -37.52
CA GLU A 532 32.08 13.86 -38.22
C GLU A 532 31.40 13.30 -39.47
N LEU A 533 30.09 13.08 -39.49
CA LEU A 533 29.34 12.69 -40.69
C LEU A 533 29.38 13.78 -41.77
N SER A 534 29.20 15.04 -41.38
CA SER A 534 29.30 16.18 -42.32
C SER A 534 30.71 16.24 -42.97
N LYS A 535 31.77 16.04 -42.15
CA LYS A 535 33.15 15.97 -42.68
C LYS A 535 33.35 14.77 -43.62
N LEU A 536 32.76 13.62 -43.31
CA LEU A 536 32.86 12.43 -44.17
C LEU A 536 32.23 12.71 -45.55
N ILE A 537 31.00 13.28 -45.58
CA ILE A 537 30.31 13.60 -46.85
C ILE A 537 31.16 14.55 -47.70
N LEU A 538 31.73 15.59 -47.08
CA LEU A 538 32.56 16.57 -47.80
C LEU A 538 33.83 15.90 -48.36
N LYS A 539 34.61 15.17 -47.51
CA LYS A 539 35.86 14.51 -47.94
C LYS A 539 35.63 13.39 -48.96
N HIS A 540 34.51 12.67 -48.86
CA HIS A 540 34.16 11.65 -49.83
C HIS A 540 33.89 12.24 -51.19
N THR A 541 33.13 13.35 -51.24
CA THR A 541 32.77 14.01 -52.50
C THR A 541 33.91 14.86 -53.10
N GLU A 542 34.86 15.31 -52.30
CA GLU A 542 36.09 15.99 -52.80
C GLU A 542 36.91 15.14 -53.80
N LYS A 543 36.80 13.81 -53.76
CA LYS A 543 37.42 12.90 -54.70
C LYS A 543 36.85 12.99 -56.13
N ILE A 544 35.69 13.57 -56.30
CA ILE A 544 35.02 13.77 -57.59
C ILE A 544 35.60 15.05 -58.20
N GLU A 545 36.32 14.92 -59.33
CA GLU A 545 36.99 16.03 -59.99
C GLU A 545 35.99 17.05 -60.59
N ASP A 546 34.88 16.53 -61.14
CA ASP A 546 33.84 17.39 -61.70
C ASP A 546 33.04 18.05 -60.58
N LEU A 547 33.03 19.40 -60.57
CA LEU A 547 32.34 20.22 -59.57
C LEU A 547 30.83 20.00 -59.59
N ALA A 548 30.25 19.79 -60.79
CA ALA A 548 28.80 19.55 -60.92
C ALA A 548 28.44 18.16 -60.38
N ALA A 549 29.20 17.12 -60.75
CA ALA A 549 28.99 15.77 -60.23
C ALA A 549 29.21 15.69 -58.69
N ARG A 550 30.17 16.43 -58.15
CA ARG A 550 30.44 16.58 -56.71
C ARG A 550 29.22 17.14 -55.99
N SER A 551 28.64 18.21 -56.51
CA SER A 551 27.48 18.87 -55.92
C SER A 551 26.26 17.98 -55.96
N ILE A 552 26.01 17.25 -57.03
CA ILE A 552 24.91 16.30 -57.17
C ILE A 552 25.09 15.15 -56.14
N ALA A 553 26.29 14.65 -55.95
CA ALA A 553 26.57 13.63 -54.94
C ALA A 553 26.29 14.12 -53.51
N GLN A 554 26.69 15.36 -53.17
CA GLN A 554 26.40 15.98 -51.86
C GLN A 554 24.90 16.17 -51.66
N GLU A 555 24.18 16.70 -52.66
CA GLU A 555 22.72 16.89 -52.62
C GLU A 555 22.00 15.54 -52.34
N ARG A 556 22.46 14.45 -52.98
CA ARG A 556 21.91 13.12 -52.77
C ARG A 556 22.05 12.66 -51.30
N PHE A 557 23.22 12.84 -50.65
CA PHE A 557 23.42 12.47 -49.28
C PHE A 557 22.63 13.34 -48.30
N TYR A 558 22.57 14.65 -48.52
CA TYR A 558 21.75 15.55 -47.72
C TYR A 558 20.27 15.24 -47.88
N GLY A 559 19.81 14.93 -49.08
CA GLY A 559 18.44 14.51 -49.38
C GLY A 559 18.06 13.20 -48.67
N LEU A 560 19.00 12.21 -48.58
CA LEU A 560 18.78 10.98 -47.80
C LEU A 560 18.61 11.28 -46.32
N LEU A 561 19.45 12.15 -45.75
CA LEU A 561 19.35 12.54 -44.33
C LEU A 561 18.05 13.28 -44.04
N LEU A 562 17.68 14.24 -44.88
CA LEU A 562 16.44 15.02 -44.73
C LEU A 562 15.18 14.16 -44.90
N SER A 563 15.17 13.27 -45.91
CA SER A 563 14.04 12.36 -46.10
C SER A 563 13.87 11.40 -44.93
N GLY A 564 14.95 10.84 -44.41
CA GLY A 564 14.94 9.96 -43.27
C GLY A 564 14.46 10.67 -42.00
N LEU A 565 15.03 11.84 -41.70
CA LEU A 565 14.66 12.62 -40.50
C LEU A 565 13.24 13.19 -40.55
N SER A 566 12.68 13.40 -41.75
CA SER A 566 11.32 13.95 -41.90
C SER A 566 10.22 12.90 -41.91
N ASN A 567 10.52 11.66 -42.30
CA ASN A 567 9.52 10.59 -42.46
C ASN A 567 9.18 9.85 -41.14
N GLY A 568 9.90 10.08 -40.08
CA GLY A 568 9.64 9.42 -38.78
C GLY A 568 8.34 9.92 -38.11
N PRO A 569 7.60 9.05 -37.44
CA PRO A 569 6.26 9.37 -36.89
C PRO A 569 6.27 10.37 -35.71
N ARG A 570 7.41 10.65 -35.07
CA ARG A 570 7.54 11.61 -33.96
C ARG A 570 8.68 12.64 -34.09
N PRO A 571 9.71 12.46 -34.92
CA PRO A 571 10.85 13.39 -34.92
C PRO A 571 10.49 14.82 -35.31
N SER A 572 9.51 15.01 -36.17
CA SER A 572 9.14 16.34 -36.67
C SER A 572 8.57 17.30 -35.60
N ALA A 573 8.03 16.77 -34.51
CA ALA A 573 7.46 17.56 -33.41
C ALA A 573 8.49 17.94 -32.33
N HIS A 574 9.63 17.22 -32.22
CA HIS A 574 10.61 17.45 -31.17
C HIS A 574 11.55 18.63 -31.55
N PRO A 575 11.81 19.62 -30.65
CA PRO A 575 12.62 20.80 -30.95
C PRO A 575 14.02 20.47 -31.47
N LYS A 576 14.67 19.45 -30.90
CA LYS A 576 16.01 19.01 -31.35
C LYS A 576 15.99 18.39 -32.76
N ALA A 577 14.91 17.68 -33.09
CA ALA A 577 14.73 17.15 -34.45
C ALA A 577 14.52 18.26 -35.47
N GLN A 578 13.75 19.28 -35.15
CA GLN A 578 13.60 20.47 -35.98
C GLN A 578 14.95 21.17 -36.18
N THR A 579 15.75 21.30 -35.12
CA THR A 579 17.10 21.89 -35.22
C THR A 579 18.02 21.05 -36.12
N GLU A 580 17.94 19.74 -36.07
CA GLU A 580 18.72 18.83 -36.91
C GLU A 580 18.29 18.91 -38.39
N ILE A 581 16.99 18.89 -38.64
CA ILE A 581 16.43 19.06 -40.00
C ILE A 581 16.81 20.43 -40.57
N ALA A 582 16.75 21.50 -39.76
CA ALA A 582 17.15 22.83 -40.15
C ALA A 582 18.63 22.90 -40.57
N TYR A 583 19.52 22.25 -39.78
CA TYR A 583 20.96 22.16 -40.08
C TYR A 583 21.22 21.52 -41.46
N TRP A 584 20.62 20.35 -41.74
CA TRP A 584 20.84 19.66 -43.00
C TRP A 584 20.18 20.39 -44.18
N ARG A 585 19.03 21.05 -43.97
CA ARG A 585 18.37 21.88 -44.99
C ARG A 585 19.21 23.10 -45.34
N GLU A 586 19.80 23.78 -44.37
CA GLU A 586 20.72 24.90 -44.61
C GLU A 586 21.91 24.46 -45.46
N ARG A 587 22.47 23.29 -45.20
CA ARG A 587 23.57 22.73 -46.02
C ARG A 587 23.14 22.41 -47.43
N GLU A 588 21.98 21.85 -47.64
CA GLU A 588 21.42 21.58 -48.96
C GLU A 588 21.16 22.89 -49.73
N GLU A 589 20.58 23.90 -49.10
CA GLU A 589 20.33 25.19 -49.69
C GLU A 589 21.62 25.94 -50.05
N GLU A 590 22.62 25.91 -49.18
CA GLU A 590 23.94 26.47 -49.45
C GLU A 590 24.56 25.84 -50.70
N LEU A 591 24.44 24.54 -50.82
CA LEU A 591 24.91 23.80 -51.99
C LEU A 591 24.17 24.25 -53.27
N ARG A 592 22.84 24.33 -53.24
CA ARG A 592 22.02 24.79 -54.38
C ARG A 592 22.36 26.22 -54.80
N ARG A 593 22.63 27.12 -53.84
CA ARG A 593 23.09 28.50 -54.13
C ARG A 593 24.45 28.48 -54.84
N ARG A 594 25.39 27.66 -54.41
CA ARG A 594 26.71 27.49 -55.07
C ARG A 594 26.55 26.94 -56.48
N MET A 595 25.68 25.96 -56.71
CA MET A 595 25.41 25.39 -58.04
C MET A 595 24.79 26.47 -58.98
N ALA A 596 23.86 27.25 -58.48
CA ALA A 596 23.24 28.33 -59.25
C ALA A 596 24.27 29.41 -59.65
N SER A 597 25.17 29.81 -58.74
CA SER A 597 26.21 30.80 -59.01
C SER A 597 27.24 30.31 -60.05
N THR A 598 27.66 29.02 -59.96
CA THR A 598 28.55 28.43 -60.94
C THR A 598 27.93 28.22 -62.29
N SER A 599 26.64 27.89 -62.39
CA SER A 599 25.91 27.83 -63.68
C SER A 599 25.76 29.20 -64.34
N HIS A 600 25.59 30.29 -63.59
CA HIS A 600 25.59 31.66 -64.09
C HIS A 600 26.95 32.09 -64.55
N ALA A 601 28.05 31.78 -63.84
CA ALA A 601 29.40 32.10 -64.24
C ALA A 601 29.80 31.36 -65.52
N THR A 602 29.43 30.09 -65.71
CA THR A 602 29.71 29.32 -66.94
C THR A 602 28.92 29.78 -68.12
N LYS A 603 27.70 30.30 -67.93
CA LYS A 603 26.89 30.98 -69.02
C LYS A 603 27.47 32.32 -69.42
N GLN A 604 28.06 33.09 -68.51
CA GLN A 604 28.70 34.34 -68.74
C GLN A 604 30.06 34.18 -69.45
N SER A 605 30.80 33.12 -69.15
CA SER A 605 32.10 32.80 -69.83
C SER A 605 31.90 32.23 -71.25
N ARG A 606 30.69 31.79 -71.62
CA ARG A 606 30.37 31.29 -72.97
C ARG A 606 29.73 32.34 -73.85
N ARG A 607 29.46 33.54 -73.34
CA ARG A 607 29.09 34.73 -74.11
C ARG A 607 30.32 35.66 -74.33
#